data_365fd94673c12fd9d2ae9f5ba89e95ef
#
_entry.id   365fd94673c12fd9d2ae9f5ba89e95ef
#
_cell.length_a   1.000
_cell.length_b   1.000
_cell.length_c   1.000
_cell.angle_alpha   90.00
_cell.angle_beta   90.00
_cell.angle_gamma   90.00
#
_symmetry.space_group_name_H-M   'P 1'
#
loop_
_entity.id
_entity.type
_entity.pdbx_description
1 polymer ?
#
loop_
_entity_poly.entity_id
_entity_poly.type
_entity_poly.pdbx_seq_one_letter_code
_entity_poly.pdbx_strand_id
1 'polypeptide(L)'
;LQEWGTPLYKTAADALAAFMLEDIEEFILREIITGKYRYTDDHDVASIERFCRQLRNETDGSPASVHARQRQKAKIAQAVFSYLEEYTQLNLHGFVRFRLPDYTAELKELADYAVGEFVKERQYEEFIELLQYFVYAQEAKIPVTHLMHRGGQQFSLYNEQMDPIDPGHLDGFTVTWLDKETNFEDMIVSTLITVAPQKIFIHTREPDAQIIKTIVQIFGKRAVICSHCTLCQPVLGAKSVDQRYP
;
A
#
# COMPACT_ATOMS: atom_id res chain seq x y z
N LEU A 1 14.31 30.17 45.53
CA LEU A 1 14.74 29.16 44.53
C LEU A 1 13.61 28.30 43.99
N GLN A 2 12.44 28.18 44.70
CA GLN A 2 11.30 27.37 44.27
C GLN A 2 10.44 28.05 43.18
N GLU A 3 10.38 29.38 43.09
CA GLU A 3 9.52 30.08 42.13
C GLU A 3 9.97 30.02 40.67
N TRP A 4 11.24 29.75 40.40
CA TRP A 4 11.80 29.62 39.04
C TRP A 4 11.84 28.18 38.52
N GLY A 5 11.73 27.19 39.40
CA GLY A 5 11.83 25.76 39.02
C GLY A 5 10.62 25.29 38.19
N THR A 6 9.42 25.63 38.61
CA THR A 6 8.19 25.13 37.98
C THR A 6 8.01 25.59 36.53
N PRO A 7 8.23 26.85 36.12
CA PRO A 7 8.15 27.25 34.72
C PRO A 7 9.24 26.60 33.87
N LEU A 8 10.46 26.45 34.38
CA LEU A 8 11.57 25.83 33.69
C LEU A 8 11.30 24.33 33.42
N TYR A 9 10.84 23.61 34.44
CA TYR A 9 10.52 22.16 34.30
C TYR A 9 9.36 21.93 33.35
N LYS A 10 8.37 22.82 33.35
CA LYS A 10 7.27 22.73 32.38
C LYS A 10 7.74 22.93 30.95
N THR A 11 8.54 23.95 30.68
CA THR A 11 9.10 24.22 29.36
C THR A 11 10.01 23.07 28.89
N ALA A 12 10.85 22.54 29.80
CA ALA A 12 11.69 21.40 29.51
C ALA A 12 10.88 20.13 29.22
N ALA A 13 9.81 19.89 29.99
CA ALA A 13 8.93 18.74 29.78
C ALA A 13 8.20 18.81 28.42
N ASP A 14 7.69 19.99 28.04
CA ASP A 14 7.05 20.20 26.73
C ASP A 14 8.04 20.00 25.56
N ALA A 15 9.27 20.48 25.70
CA ALA A 15 10.33 20.30 24.69
C ALA A 15 10.77 18.83 24.59
N LEU A 16 10.96 18.16 25.72
CA LEU A 16 11.33 16.74 25.76
C LEU A 16 10.20 15.85 25.21
N ALA A 17 8.94 16.17 25.49
CA ALA A 17 7.81 15.44 24.92
C ALA A 17 7.74 15.60 23.39
N ALA A 18 8.02 16.79 22.85
CA ALA A 18 8.13 16.99 21.43
C ALA A 18 9.25 16.15 20.81
N PHE A 19 10.45 16.22 21.39
CA PHE A 19 11.62 15.44 20.96
C PHE A 19 11.36 13.93 21.04
N MET A 20 10.69 13.45 22.09
CA MET A 20 10.32 12.04 22.19
C MET A 20 9.39 11.59 21.06
N LEU A 21 8.43 12.44 20.66
CA LEU A 21 7.50 12.13 19.60
C LEU A 21 8.10 12.27 18.18
N GLU A 22 9.14 13.02 18.00
CA GLU A 22 9.80 13.28 16.72
C GLU A 22 10.96 12.31 16.47
N ASP A 23 11.91 12.25 17.42
CA ASP A 23 13.18 11.55 17.22
C ASP A 23 13.25 10.19 17.94
N ILE A 24 12.85 10.14 19.23
CA ILE A 24 12.96 8.92 20.02
C ILE A 24 11.98 7.85 19.56
N GLU A 25 10.82 8.25 19.09
CA GLU A 25 9.81 7.33 18.57
C GLU A 25 10.30 6.55 17.36
N GLU A 26 10.97 7.21 16.40
CA GLU A 26 11.58 6.53 15.24
C GLU A 26 12.63 5.52 15.66
N PHE A 27 13.46 5.89 16.63
CA PHE A 27 14.47 4.98 17.18
C PHE A 27 13.83 3.75 17.84
N ILE A 28 12.77 3.93 18.64
CA ILE A 28 12.07 2.82 19.31
C ILE A 28 11.39 1.92 18.29
N LEU A 29 10.74 2.49 17.26
CA LEU A 29 10.15 1.71 16.17
C LEU A 29 11.21 0.85 15.48
N ARG A 30 12.37 1.42 15.17
CA ARG A 30 13.49 0.68 14.59
C ARG A 30 13.98 -0.45 15.51
N GLU A 31 14.09 -0.21 16.83
CA GLU A 31 14.42 -1.26 17.79
C GLU A 31 13.38 -2.39 17.82
N ILE A 32 12.09 -2.06 17.70
CA ILE A 32 11.01 -3.05 17.64
C ILE A 32 11.12 -3.87 16.35
N ILE A 33 11.29 -3.20 15.19
CA ILE A 33 11.38 -3.84 13.87
C ILE A 33 12.60 -4.79 13.82
N THR A 34 13.76 -4.33 14.27
CA THR A 34 15.00 -5.14 14.22
C THR A 34 15.05 -6.20 15.33
N GLY A 35 14.56 -5.89 16.52
CA GLY A 35 14.63 -6.78 17.68
C GLY A 35 13.53 -7.84 17.71
N LYS A 36 12.27 -7.45 17.57
CA LYS A 36 11.11 -8.36 17.63
C LYS A 36 10.94 -9.16 16.35
N TYR A 37 11.01 -8.47 15.19
CA TYR A 37 10.76 -9.10 13.88
C TYR A 37 12.04 -9.58 13.19
N ARG A 38 13.20 -9.21 13.71
CA ARG A 38 14.53 -9.63 13.22
C ARG A 38 14.82 -9.23 11.77
N TYR A 39 14.21 -8.15 11.29
CA TYR A 39 14.62 -7.57 10.02
C TYR A 39 16.01 -6.95 10.17
N THR A 40 16.94 -7.36 9.32
CA THR A 40 18.34 -6.93 9.34
C THR A 40 18.76 -6.22 8.06
N ASP A 41 17.99 -6.37 7.00
CA ASP A 41 18.20 -5.66 5.75
C ASP A 41 17.74 -4.21 5.88
N ASP A 42 18.61 -3.26 5.58
CA ASP A 42 18.31 -1.83 5.75
C ASP A 42 17.18 -1.34 4.83
N HIS A 43 17.01 -1.96 3.66
CA HIS A 43 15.92 -1.61 2.74
C HIS A 43 14.56 -2.06 3.28
N ASP A 44 14.49 -3.28 3.81
CA ASP A 44 13.28 -3.82 4.45
C ASP A 44 12.90 -2.98 5.66
N VAL A 45 13.88 -2.68 6.53
CA VAL A 45 13.66 -1.82 7.70
C VAL A 45 13.15 -0.44 7.29
N ALA A 46 13.78 0.21 6.31
CA ALA A 46 13.35 1.52 5.83
C ALA A 46 11.93 1.48 5.21
N SER A 47 11.57 0.38 4.55
CA SER A 47 10.23 0.19 4.00
C SER A 47 9.18 0.07 5.11
N ILE A 48 9.44 -0.72 6.15
CA ILE A 48 8.55 -0.85 7.31
C ILE A 48 8.43 0.49 8.07
N GLU A 49 9.54 1.21 8.26
CA GLU A 49 9.53 2.56 8.85
C GLU A 49 8.68 3.54 8.02
N ARG A 50 8.71 3.42 6.68
CA ARG A 50 7.84 4.19 5.78
C ARG A 50 6.36 3.87 6.04
N PHE A 51 6.00 2.59 6.17
CA PHE A 51 4.64 2.19 6.55
C PHE A 51 4.22 2.75 7.90
N CYS A 52 5.08 2.70 8.92
CA CYS A 52 4.79 3.32 10.22
C CYS A 52 4.48 4.81 10.08
N ARG A 53 5.26 5.54 9.25
CA ARG A 53 5.03 6.97 8.98
C ARG A 53 3.73 7.22 8.22
N GLN A 54 3.41 6.39 7.21
CA GLN A 54 2.17 6.48 6.44
C GLN A 54 0.96 6.27 7.34
N LEU A 55 0.92 5.18 8.09
CA LEU A 55 -0.18 4.86 9.02
C LEU A 55 -0.41 5.96 10.06
N ARG A 56 0.67 6.60 10.50
CA ARG A 56 0.59 7.73 11.41
C ARG A 56 0.02 8.99 10.73
N ASN A 57 0.37 9.23 9.46
CA ASN A 57 -0.07 10.38 8.67
C ASN A 57 -1.44 10.14 8.03
N GLU A 58 -1.81 8.90 7.73
CA GLU A 58 -3.14 8.47 7.26
C GLU A 58 -4.22 8.61 8.33
N THR A 59 -3.85 8.85 9.57
CA THR A 59 -4.75 9.50 10.52
C THR A 59 -4.99 10.95 10.06
N ASP A 60 -5.28 11.08 8.81
CA ASP A 60 -6.18 11.92 8.04
C ASP A 60 -6.15 13.41 8.39
N GLY A 61 -5.06 14.04 8.72
CA GLY A 61 -5.06 15.51 8.93
C GLY A 61 -6.37 16.05 9.59
N SER A 62 -7.24 15.12 10.00
CA SER A 62 -8.51 15.42 10.61
C SER A 62 -8.28 16.12 11.93
N PRO A 63 -9.14 17.05 12.32
CA PRO A 63 -9.07 17.68 13.64
C PRO A 63 -8.94 16.66 14.78
N ALA A 64 -9.51 15.46 14.61
CA ALA A 64 -9.47 14.38 15.60
C ALA A 64 -8.06 13.78 15.77
N SER A 65 -7.31 13.58 14.70
CA SER A 65 -5.95 13.03 14.75
C SER A 65 -4.95 14.04 15.31
N VAL A 66 -5.07 15.31 14.91
CA VAL A 66 -4.27 16.40 15.49
C VAL A 66 -4.51 16.51 17.01
N HIS A 67 -5.77 16.44 17.44
CA HIS A 67 -6.11 16.46 18.87
C HIS A 67 -5.63 15.19 19.61
N ALA A 68 -5.62 14.03 18.97
CA ALA A 68 -5.07 12.80 19.55
C ALA A 68 -3.56 12.96 19.80
N ARG A 69 -2.81 13.46 18.82
CA ARG A 69 -1.37 13.70 18.94
C ARG A 69 -1.04 14.75 20.00
N GLN A 70 -1.83 15.83 20.08
CA GLN A 70 -1.69 16.84 21.12
C GLN A 70 -1.96 16.27 22.52
N ARG A 71 -3.00 15.43 22.68
CA ARG A 71 -3.28 14.75 23.95
C ARG A 71 -2.16 13.81 24.36
N GLN A 72 -1.59 13.06 23.40
CA GLN A 72 -0.45 12.19 23.63
C GLN A 72 0.78 12.99 24.09
N LYS A 73 1.09 14.11 23.39
CA LYS A 73 2.15 15.03 23.81
C LYS A 73 1.94 15.55 25.23
N ALA A 74 0.72 15.97 25.55
CA ALA A 74 0.41 16.48 26.89
C ALA A 74 0.58 15.40 27.98
N LYS A 75 0.18 14.14 27.71
CA LYS A 75 0.41 13.02 28.65
C LYS A 75 1.89 12.77 28.90
N ILE A 76 2.70 12.74 27.82
CA ILE A 76 4.15 12.56 27.91
C ILE A 76 4.78 13.73 28.68
N ALA A 77 4.42 14.98 28.34
CA ALA A 77 4.93 16.17 29.03
C ALA A 77 4.59 16.14 30.51
N GLN A 78 3.38 15.74 30.88
CA GLN A 78 2.97 15.62 32.29
C GLN A 78 3.82 14.56 33.02
N ALA A 79 4.07 13.40 32.40
CA ALA A 79 4.88 12.35 32.99
C ALA A 79 6.35 12.79 33.16
N VAL A 80 6.90 13.49 32.15
CA VAL A 80 8.25 14.08 32.23
C VAL A 80 8.34 15.15 33.31
N PHE A 81 7.34 16.03 33.38
CA PHE A 81 7.28 17.09 34.40
C PHE A 81 7.33 16.48 35.81
N SER A 82 6.45 15.54 36.12
CA SER A 82 6.42 14.87 37.43
C SER A 82 7.75 14.17 37.75
N TYR A 83 8.41 13.62 36.75
CA TYR A 83 9.74 13.01 36.94
C TYR A 83 10.82 14.04 37.27
N LEU A 84 10.83 15.19 36.58
CA LEU A 84 11.81 16.26 36.80
C LEU A 84 11.66 16.97 38.15
N GLU A 85 10.48 16.90 38.77
CA GLU A 85 10.27 17.40 40.13
C GLU A 85 11.02 16.57 41.18
N GLU A 86 11.25 15.28 40.91
CA GLU A 86 11.90 14.36 41.86
C GLU A 86 13.37 14.07 41.50
N TYR A 87 13.71 14.10 40.19
CA TYR A 87 14.99 13.66 39.67
C TYR A 87 15.66 14.72 38.79
N THR A 88 16.96 14.89 38.93
CA THR A 88 17.77 15.86 38.15
C THR A 88 18.40 15.25 36.90
N GLN A 89 18.31 13.94 36.71
CA GLN A 89 18.88 13.22 35.57
C GLN A 89 17.78 12.40 34.90
N LEU A 90 17.68 12.50 33.59
CA LEU A 90 16.71 11.77 32.77
C LEU A 90 17.42 10.98 31.68
N ASN A 91 17.28 9.66 31.72
CA ASN A 91 17.61 8.81 30.57
C ASN A 91 16.35 8.63 29.73
N LEU A 92 16.31 9.23 28.54
CA LEU A 92 15.13 9.25 27.68
C LEU A 92 14.67 7.85 27.27
N HIS A 93 15.60 6.97 26.87
CA HIS A 93 15.29 5.59 26.50
C HIS A 93 14.68 4.80 27.66
N GLY A 94 15.33 4.87 28.80
CA GLY A 94 14.83 4.22 30.02
C GLY A 94 13.48 4.79 30.45
N PHE A 95 13.31 6.10 30.33
CA PHE A 95 12.06 6.76 30.67
C PHE A 95 10.89 6.27 29.81
N VAL A 96 11.04 6.29 28.48
CA VAL A 96 9.99 5.82 27.56
C VAL A 96 9.67 4.35 27.84
N ARG A 97 10.70 3.51 27.99
CA ARG A 97 10.52 2.07 28.17
C ARG A 97 9.82 1.69 29.49
N PHE A 98 10.12 2.39 30.58
CA PHE A 98 9.69 2.01 31.92
C PHE A 98 8.61 2.91 32.51
N ARG A 99 8.47 4.15 32.05
CA ARG A 99 7.51 5.12 32.57
C ARG A 99 6.36 5.41 31.62
N LEU A 100 6.47 5.02 30.35
CA LEU A 100 5.42 5.19 29.33
C LEU A 100 5.01 3.83 28.73
N PRO A 101 4.54 2.87 29.54
CA PRO A 101 4.20 1.53 29.05
C PRO A 101 3.08 1.54 27.99
N ASP A 102 2.05 2.37 28.19
CA ASP A 102 0.92 2.49 27.25
C ASP A 102 1.41 3.02 25.89
N TYR A 103 2.26 4.04 25.90
CA TYR A 103 2.86 4.58 24.69
C TYR A 103 3.75 3.55 23.97
N THR A 104 4.52 2.80 24.73
CA THR A 104 5.35 1.72 24.15
C THR A 104 4.50 0.60 23.56
N ALA A 105 3.32 0.31 24.15
CA ALA A 105 2.38 -0.65 23.62
C ALA A 105 1.77 -0.15 22.30
N GLU A 106 1.36 1.12 22.22
CA GLU A 106 0.86 1.75 20.98
C GLU A 106 1.91 1.67 19.85
N LEU A 107 3.19 1.91 20.14
CA LEU A 107 4.26 1.79 19.15
C LEU A 107 4.46 0.34 18.66
N LYS A 108 4.27 -0.64 19.55
CA LYS A 108 4.34 -2.05 19.16
C LYS A 108 3.18 -2.44 18.24
N GLU A 109 1.98 -1.99 18.52
CA GLU A 109 0.80 -2.21 17.68
C GLU A 109 0.98 -1.56 16.30
N LEU A 110 1.51 -0.33 16.26
CA LEU A 110 1.84 0.36 15.01
C LEU A 110 2.86 -0.44 14.19
N ALA A 111 3.93 -0.92 14.83
CA ALA A 111 4.93 -1.74 14.16
C ALA A 111 4.37 -3.09 13.70
N ASP A 112 3.50 -3.75 14.50
CA ASP A 112 2.81 -5.00 14.13
C ASP A 112 2.00 -4.81 12.84
N TYR A 113 1.25 -3.71 12.76
CA TYR A 113 0.44 -3.40 11.58
C TYR A 113 1.32 -3.06 10.36
N ALA A 114 2.34 -2.21 10.56
CA ALA A 114 3.27 -1.82 9.48
C ALA A 114 4.04 -3.02 8.89
N VAL A 115 4.48 -3.96 9.74
CA VAL A 115 5.09 -5.21 9.29
C VAL A 115 4.09 -6.05 8.52
N GLY A 116 2.83 -6.13 8.97
CA GLY A 116 1.77 -6.83 8.26
C GLY A 116 1.55 -6.28 6.84
N GLU A 117 1.50 -4.95 6.69
CA GLU A 117 1.34 -4.31 5.38
C GLU A 117 2.59 -4.53 4.49
N PHE A 118 3.79 -4.41 5.04
CA PHE A 118 5.03 -4.71 4.32
C PHE A 118 5.07 -6.15 3.79
N VAL A 119 4.67 -7.13 4.60
CA VAL A 119 4.62 -8.55 4.18
C VAL A 119 3.62 -8.76 3.05
N LYS A 120 2.43 -8.12 3.12
CA LYS A 120 1.43 -8.21 2.05
C LYS A 120 1.93 -7.58 0.74
N GLU A 121 2.55 -6.39 0.81
CA GLU A 121 3.13 -5.74 -0.37
C GLU A 121 4.19 -6.63 -1.03
N ARG A 122 5.10 -7.18 -0.23
CA ARG A 122 6.16 -8.07 -0.71
C ARG A 122 5.62 -9.37 -1.32
N GLN A 123 4.63 -10.00 -0.68
CA GLN A 123 3.98 -11.19 -1.22
C GLN A 123 3.28 -10.90 -2.55
N TYR A 124 2.67 -9.71 -2.68
CA TYR A 124 2.07 -9.29 -3.93
C TYR A 124 3.13 -9.09 -5.02
N GLU A 125 4.24 -8.42 -4.72
CA GLU A 125 5.35 -8.23 -5.67
C GLU A 125 5.93 -9.58 -6.12
N GLU A 126 6.24 -10.48 -5.19
CA GLU A 126 6.74 -11.84 -5.49
C GLU A 126 5.75 -12.63 -6.36
N PHE A 127 4.45 -12.50 -6.10
CA PHE A 127 3.41 -13.12 -6.91
C PHE A 127 3.37 -12.57 -8.34
N ILE A 128 3.46 -11.25 -8.49
CA ILE A 128 3.52 -10.61 -9.82
C ILE A 128 4.77 -11.05 -10.59
N GLU A 129 5.93 -11.09 -9.94
CA GLU A 129 7.17 -11.58 -10.56
C GLU A 129 7.05 -13.04 -11.03
N LEU A 130 6.40 -13.89 -10.23
CA LEU A 130 6.12 -15.27 -10.62
C LEU A 130 5.22 -15.33 -11.86
N LEU A 131 4.16 -14.53 -11.92
CA LEU A 131 3.28 -14.48 -13.09
C LEU A 131 4.01 -13.92 -14.33
N GLN A 132 4.86 -12.92 -14.17
CA GLN A 132 5.73 -12.42 -15.24
C GLN A 132 6.63 -13.52 -15.79
N TYR A 133 7.25 -14.30 -14.91
CA TYR A 133 8.08 -15.43 -15.32
C TYR A 133 7.28 -16.46 -16.13
N PHE A 134 6.06 -16.82 -15.70
CA PHE A 134 5.18 -17.72 -16.44
C PHE A 134 4.84 -17.16 -17.84
N VAL A 135 4.44 -15.89 -17.91
CA VAL A 135 4.13 -15.24 -19.20
C VAL A 135 5.35 -15.20 -20.11
N TYR A 136 6.55 -14.96 -19.57
CA TYR A 136 7.78 -14.92 -20.34
C TYR A 136 8.19 -16.31 -20.86
N ALA A 137 8.11 -17.34 -20.02
CA ALA A 137 8.50 -18.71 -20.35
C ALA A 137 7.53 -19.41 -21.31
N GLN A 138 6.28 -18.94 -21.39
CA GLN A 138 5.24 -19.54 -22.20
C GLN A 138 5.31 -19.06 -23.64
N GLU A 139 5.26 -20.02 -24.60
CA GLU A 139 5.09 -19.71 -26.02
C GLU A 139 3.73 -19.06 -26.28
N ALA A 140 3.70 -18.04 -27.13
CA ALA A 140 2.46 -17.38 -27.51
C ALA A 140 1.59 -18.34 -28.33
N LYS A 141 0.35 -18.55 -27.92
CA LYS A 141 -0.64 -19.40 -28.61
C LYS A 141 -1.43 -18.64 -29.67
N ILE A 142 -1.63 -17.33 -29.45
CA ILE A 142 -2.32 -16.46 -30.41
C ILE A 142 -1.54 -15.16 -30.62
N PRO A 143 -1.62 -14.55 -31.82
CA PRO A 143 -0.83 -13.36 -32.12
C PRO A 143 -1.31 -12.14 -31.33
N VAL A 144 -2.62 -11.93 -31.27
CA VAL A 144 -3.21 -10.69 -30.68
C VAL A 144 -4.45 -11.02 -29.87
N THR A 145 -4.60 -10.33 -28.75
CA THR A 145 -5.85 -10.24 -27.98
C THR A 145 -6.23 -8.78 -27.77
N HIS A 146 -7.48 -8.47 -27.95
CA HIS A 146 -8.08 -7.18 -27.60
C HIS A 146 -8.85 -7.32 -26.29
N LEU A 147 -8.44 -6.61 -25.27
CA LEU A 147 -9.14 -6.49 -23.98
C LEU A 147 -9.94 -5.19 -23.98
N MET A 148 -11.26 -5.31 -24.01
CA MET A 148 -12.20 -4.17 -23.91
C MET A 148 -12.66 -4.01 -22.47
N HIS A 149 -12.28 -2.91 -21.84
CA HIS A 149 -12.73 -2.52 -20.50
C HIS A 149 -13.73 -1.38 -20.58
N ARG A 150 -14.98 -1.66 -20.22
CA ARG A 150 -16.10 -0.70 -20.28
C ARG A 150 -16.30 0.09 -18.98
N GLY A 151 -15.42 -0.10 -18.02
CA GLY A 151 -15.50 0.48 -16.68
C GLY A 151 -15.93 -0.53 -15.62
N GLY A 152 -15.46 -0.33 -14.38
CA GLY A 152 -15.72 -1.24 -13.28
C GLY A 152 -15.24 -2.68 -13.57
N GLN A 153 -16.13 -3.66 -13.44
CA GLN A 153 -15.84 -5.08 -13.67
C GLN A 153 -16.27 -5.59 -15.06
N GLN A 154 -16.53 -4.70 -16.02
CA GLN A 154 -17.00 -5.10 -17.34
C GLN A 154 -15.86 -5.23 -18.34
N PHE A 155 -15.45 -6.46 -18.60
CA PHE A 155 -14.41 -6.81 -19.55
C PHE A 155 -14.93 -7.75 -20.64
N SER A 156 -14.34 -7.65 -21.82
CA SER A 156 -14.57 -8.58 -22.92
C SER A 156 -13.27 -8.82 -23.65
N LEU A 157 -12.99 -10.08 -23.99
CA LEU A 157 -11.78 -10.49 -24.72
C LEU A 157 -12.15 -10.85 -26.15
N TYR A 158 -11.34 -10.40 -27.10
CA TYR A 158 -11.49 -10.68 -28.52
C TYR A 158 -10.14 -11.10 -29.13
N ASN A 159 -10.22 -11.95 -30.15
CA ASN A 159 -9.05 -12.32 -30.95
C ASN A 159 -8.70 -11.22 -31.97
N GLU A 160 -7.71 -11.49 -32.84
CA GLU A 160 -7.29 -10.58 -33.91
C GLU A 160 -8.42 -10.23 -34.89
N GLN A 161 -9.36 -11.15 -35.14
CA GLN A 161 -10.51 -10.97 -36.01
C GLN A 161 -11.70 -10.31 -35.33
N MET A 162 -11.54 -9.91 -34.07
CA MET A 162 -12.61 -9.36 -33.21
C MET A 162 -13.73 -10.37 -32.90
N ASP A 163 -13.43 -11.67 -32.98
CA ASP A 163 -14.33 -12.67 -32.45
C ASP A 163 -14.15 -12.78 -30.92
N PRO A 164 -15.25 -12.96 -30.17
CA PRO A 164 -15.17 -13.05 -28.72
C PRO A 164 -14.41 -14.32 -28.31
N ILE A 165 -13.51 -14.17 -27.36
CA ILE A 165 -12.82 -15.27 -26.69
C ILE A 165 -13.65 -15.62 -25.46
N ASP A 166 -14.28 -16.81 -25.47
CA ASP A 166 -15.00 -17.32 -24.31
C ASP A 166 -14.02 -18.06 -23.38
N PRO A 167 -13.83 -17.58 -22.15
CA PRO A 167 -12.96 -18.26 -21.19
C PRO A 167 -13.37 -19.71 -20.89
N GLY A 168 -14.66 -20.05 -21.06
CA GLY A 168 -15.22 -21.38 -20.80
C GLY A 168 -14.92 -22.42 -21.88
N HIS A 169 -14.44 -22.04 -23.05
CA HIS A 169 -14.21 -22.92 -24.20
C HIS A 169 -12.74 -23.07 -24.60
N LEU A 170 -11.81 -22.63 -23.73
CA LEU A 170 -10.39 -22.82 -23.97
C LEU A 170 -10.02 -24.28 -23.71
N ASP A 171 -9.68 -25.04 -24.75
CA ASP A 171 -9.30 -26.45 -24.70
C ASP A 171 -8.24 -26.72 -23.62
N GLY A 172 -8.61 -27.49 -22.61
CA GLY A 172 -7.73 -27.99 -21.55
C GLY A 172 -7.92 -27.41 -20.16
N PHE A 173 -8.73 -26.36 -19.99
CA PHE A 173 -9.11 -25.86 -18.68
C PHE A 173 -10.62 -25.54 -18.64
N THR A 174 -11.37 -26.49 -18.08
CA THR A 174 -12.73 -26.19 -17.62
C THR A 174 -12.60 -25.29 -16.40
N VAL A 175 -12.66 -23.98 -16.56
CA VAL A 175 -12.87 -23.06 -15.45
C VAL A 175 -14.30 -23.32 -14.99
N THR A 176 -14.43 -24.16 -13.99
CA THR A 176 -15.72 -24.45 -13.36
C THR A 176 -16.14 -23.18 -12.61
N TRP A 177 -17.15 -22.49 -13.11
CA TRP A 177 -17.81 -21.30 -12.55
C TRP A 177 -18.48 -21.56 -11.18
N LEU A 178 -17.91 -22.44 -10.33
CA LEU A 178 -18.59 -23.01 -9.17
C LEU A 178 -18.37 -22.23 -7.87
N ASP A 179 -17.47 -21.25 -7.83
CA ASP A 179 -17.32 -20.46 -6.61
C ASP A 179 -17.68 -18.99 -6.85
N LYS A 180 -18.76 -18.58 -6.17
CA LYS A 180 -19.22 -17.17 -6.11
C LYS A 180 -18.22 -16.21 -5.42
N GLU A 181 -17.06 -16.70 -5.00
CA GLU A 181 -16.00 -15.96 -4.32
C GLU A 181 -14.79 -15.69 -5.22
N THR A 182 -14.75 -16.18 -6.47
CA THR A 182 -13.64 -15.91 -7.38
C THR A 182 -13.67 -14.44 -7.78
N ASN A 183 -12.64 -13.72 -7.42
CA ASN A 183 -12.48 -12.32 -7.80
C ASN A 183 -12.44 -12.23 -9.33
N PHE A 184 -13.29 -11.38 -9.90
CA PHE A 184 -13.42 -11.21 -11.35
C PHE A 184 -12.08 -10.79 -11.99
N GLU A 185 -11.24 -10.05 -11.27
CA GLU A 185 -9.92 -9.62 -11.70
C GLU A 185 -8.98 -10.81 -11.90
N ASP A 186 -9.01 -11.78 -10.97
CA ASP A 186 -8.20 -13.01 -11.07
C ASP A 186 -8.60 -13.84 -12.29
N MET A 187 -9.88 -13.83 -12.64
CA MET A 187 -10.40 -14.52 -13.81
C MET A 187 -9.85 -13.93 -15.11
N ILE A 188 -9.85 -12.61 -15.26
CA ILE A 188 -9.32 -11.94 -16.46
C ILE A 188 -7.82 -12.21 -16.60
N VAL A 189 -7.05 -12.11 -15.52
CA VAL A 189 -5.61 -12.39 -15.53
C VAL A 189 -5.35 -13.85 -15.89
N SER A 190 -6.05 -14.79 -15.27
CA SER A 190 -5.89 -16.24 -15.55
C SER A 190 -6.27 -16.59 -16.99
N THR A 191 -7.33 -15.96 -17.53
CA THR A 191 -7.72 -16.14 -18.94
C THR A 191 -6.63 -15.62 -19.87
N LEU A 192 -6.09 -14.45 -19.65
CA LEU A 192 -5.01 -13.89 -20.46
C LEU A 192 -3.74 -14.76 -20.41
N ILE A 193 -3.40 -15.31 -19.24
CA ILE A 193 -2.28 -16.26 -19.10
C ILE A 193 -2.55 -17.54 -19.88
N THR A 194 -3.78 -18.07 -19.83
CA THR A 194 -4.17 -19.31 -20.54
C THR A 194 -4.17 -19.13 -22.05
N VAL A 195 -4.70 -18.01 -22.54
CA VAL A 195 -4.72 -17.62 -23.96
C VAL A 195 -3.31 -17.36 -24.49
N ALA A 196 -2.39 -16.94 -23.63
CA ALA A 196 -0.99 -16.69 -23.95
C ALA A 196 -0.80 -15.85 -25.23
N PRO A 197 -1.30 -14.62 -25.29
CA PRO A 197 -1.16 -13.79 -26.48
C PRO A 197 0.27 -13.27 -26.64
N GLN A 198 0.70 -13.12 -27.91
CA GLN A 198 1.95 -12.42 -28.20
C GLN A 198 1.83 -10.92 -27.90
N LYS A 199 0.63 -10.33 -28.13
CA LYS A 199 0.34 -8.92 -27.86
C LYS A 199 -1.07 -8.74 -27.35
N ILE A 200 -1.23 -7.85 -26.36
CA ILE A 200 -2.52 -7.47 -25.78
C ILE A 200 -2.74 -5.98 -26.07
N PHE A 201 -3.84 -5.63 -26.74
CA PHE A 201 -4.30 -4.27 -26.85
C PHE A 201 -5.39 -4.02 -25.81
N ILE A 202 -5.09 -3.19 -24.83
CA ILE A 202 -6.01 -2.84 -23.73
C ILE A 202 -6.78 -1.58 -24.13
N HIS A 203 -8.06 -1.73 -24.40
CA HIS A 203 -8.95 -0.62 -24.71
C HIS A 203 -9.71 -0.24 -23.45
N THR A 204 -9.38 0.91 -22.87
CA THR A 204 -9.98 1.38 -21.61
C THR A 204 -10.11 2.90 -21.60
N ARG A 205 -11.04 3.40 -20.80
CA ARG A 205 -11.14 4.81 -20.41
C ARG A 205 -10.55 5.08 -19.04
N GLU A 206 -10.25 4.00 -18.30
CA GLU A 206 -9.71 4.03 -16.93
C GLU A 206 -8.33 3.36 -16.90
N PRO A 207 -7.28 3.97 -17.48
CA PRO A 207 -5.94 3.37 -17.53
C PRO A 207 -5.32 3.21 -16.13
N ASP A 208 -5.80 3.98 -15.17
CA ASP A 208 -5.35 3.95 -13.78
C ASP A 208 -6.05 2.90 -12.91
N ALA A 209 -7.07 2.20 -13.45
CA ALA A 209 -7.73 1.11 -12.73
C ALA A 209 -6.70 0.04 -12.32
N GLN A 210 -6.82 -0.48 -11.08
CA GLN A 210 -5.84 -1.41 -10.51
C GLN A 210 -5.64 -2.65 -11.38
N ILE A 211 -6.72 -3.24 -11.89
CA ILE A 211 -6.66 -4.41 -12.78
C ILE A 211 -5.88 -4.11 -14.07
N ILE A 212 -6.01 -2.92 -14.65
CA ILE A 212 -5.26 -2.53 -15.85
C ILE A 212 -3.78 -2.42 -15.54
N LYS A 213 -3.42 -1.80 -14.41
CA LYS A 213 -2.03 -1.73 -13.94
C LYS A 213 -1.45 -3.12 -13.71
N THR A 214 -2.20 -4.01 -13.06
CA THR A 214 -1.79 -5.40 -12.82
C THR A 214 -1.55 -6.15 -14.13
N ILE A 215 -2.45 -6.04 -15.12
CA ILE A 215 -2.26 -6.67 -16.44
C ILE A 215 -1.02 -6.11 -17.15
N VAL A 216 -0.83 -4.79 -17.16
CA VAL A 216 0.35 -4.16 -17.75
C VAL A 216 1.62 -4.60 -17.04
N GLN A 217 1.58 -4.74 -15.73
CA GLN A 217 2.71 -5.20 -14.92
C GLN A 217 3.06 -6.65 -15.26
N ILE A 218 2.09 -7.57 -15.27
CA ILE A 218 2.32 -9.00 -15.56
C ILE A 218 2.81 -9.22 -16.99
N PHE A 219 2.16 -8.60 -17.98
CA PHE A 219 2.46 -8.85 -19.40
C PHE A 219 3.55 -7.92 -19.97
N GLY A 220 3.95 -6.87 -19.26
CA GLY A 220 5.03 -5.97 -19.61
C GLY A 220 4.92 -5.45 -21.05
N LYS A 221 5.95 -5.72 -21.87
CA LYS A 221 6.01 -5.26 -23.27
C LYS A 221 4.95 -5.88 -24.20
N ARG A 222 4.29 -6.96 -23.78
CA ARG A 222 3.19 -7.57 -24.55
C ARG A 222 1.90 -6.77 -24.40
N ALA A 223 1.69 -6.02 -23.30
CA ALA A 223 0.51 -5.21 -23.05
C ALA A 223 0.69 -3.77 -23.52
N VAL A 224 -0.25 -3.28 -24.31
CA VAL A 224 -0.25 -1.91 -24.85
C VAL A 224 -1.60 -1.28 -24.60
N ILE A 225 -1.62 -0.16 -23.88
CA ILE A 225 -2.86 0.61 -23.67
C ILE A 225 -3.18 1.38 -24.95
N CYS A 226 -4.40 1.19 -25.44
CA CYS A 226 -4.89 1.86 -26.64
C CYS A 226 -5.20 3.33 -26.37
N SER A 227 -4.66 4.23 -27.21
CA SER A 227 -4.88 5.66 -27.10
C SER A 227 -6.19 6.18 -27.72
N HIS A 228 -7.09 5.29 -28.14
CA HIS A 228 -8.36 5.59 -28.83
C HIS A 228 -8.38 5.23 -30.31
N CYS A 229 -8.61 3.96 -30.61
CA CYS A 229 -8.65 3.49 -32.00
C CYS A 229 -10.09 3.38 -32.51
N THR A 230 -10.24 3.15 -33.83
CA THR A 230 -11.53 2.94 -34.48
C THR A 230 -12.29 1.72 -33.99
N LEU A 231 -11.59 0.69 -33.47
CA LEU A 231 -12.22 -0.53 -32.94
C LEU A 231 -12.90 -0.30 -31.59
N CYS A 232 -12.30 0.52 -30.73
CA CYS A 232 -12.85 0.74 -29.39
C CYS A 232 -13.87 1.90 -29.33
N GLN A 233 -13.86 2.80 -30.32
CA GLN A 233 -14.74 3.96 -30.36
C GLN A 233 -16.23 3.61 -30.32
N PRO A 234 -16.74 2.61 -31.09
CA PRO A 234 -18.17 2.23 -31.05
C PRO A 234 -18.56 1.59 -29.71
N VAL A 235 -17.63 0.93 -29.04
CA VAL A 235 -17.88 0.15 -27.81
C VAL A 235 -17.74 1.00 -26.55
N LEU A 236 -16.74 1.88 -26.52
CA LEU A 236 -16.39 2.66 -25.33
C LEU A 236 -16.84 4.12 -25.41
N GLY A 237 -17.47 4.55 -26.52
CA GLY A 237 -17.87 5.93 -26.74
C GLY A 237 -16.69 6.89 -27.00
N ALA A 238 -17.01 8.14 -27.35
CA ALA A 238 -16.02 9.20 -27.44
C ALA A 238 -15.43 9.49 -26.04
N LYS A 239 -14.12 9.84 -25.97
CA LYS A 239 -13.53 10.37 -24.74
C LYS A 239 -14.41 11.50 -24.23
N SER A 240 -14.90 11.42 -22.98
CA SER A 240 -15.46 12.60 -22.32
C SER A 240 -14.36 13.64 -22.27
N VAL A 241 -14.50 14.69 -23.07
CA VAL A 241 -13.63 15.87 -22.95
C VAL A 241 -13.90 16.41 -21.56
N ASP A 242 -12.86 16.38 -20.75
CA ASP A 242 -12.86 16.94 -19.39
C ASP A 242 -13.31 18.41 -19.50
N GLN A 243 -14.57 18.68 -19.19
CA GLN A 243 -15.10 20.04 -19.10
C GLN A 243 -14.58 20.66 -17.81
N ARG A 244 -13.28 20.95 -17.79
CA ARG A 244 -12.74 21.96 -16.89
C ARG A 244 -12.44 23.20 -17.72
N TYR A 245 -13.41 24.09 -17.79
CA TYR A 245 -13.26 25.54 -17.88
C TYR A 245 -14.64 26.21 -18.12
N PRO A 246 -14.90 27.42 -17.63
CA PRO A 246 -14.01 28.34 -16.88
C PRO A 246 -14.33 28.47 -15.40
#